data_cda4981f7a4f27fc0b77695c103aa587
#
_entry.id   cda4981f7a4f27fc0b77695c103aa587
#
_cell.length_a   1.000
_cell.length_b   1.000
_cell.length_c   1.000
_cell.angle_alpha   90.00
_cell.angle_beta   90.00
_cell.angle_gamma   90.00
#
_symmetry.space_group_name_H-M   'P 1'
#
loop_
_entity.id
_entity.type
_entity.pdbx_description
1 polymer ?
#
loop_
_entity_poly.entity_id
_entity_poly.type
_entity_poly.pdbx_seq_one_letter_code
_entity_poly.pdbx_strand_id
1 'polypeptide(L)'
;MALVKGTNSYVTVAEADSYFAERLHSETWSGASPTDKEKALITATSLLDQKPWVGEAEDELQPLAFPRIGYYYDPKYGRDLDLIDTPERVVKATYELALHLLSNDVMAASSTVKSLSVGPISLQQISTSKEPSKLDELISPLLENSGSLSW
;
A
#
# COMPACT_ATOMS: atom_id res chain seq x y z
N MET A 1 -8.03 17.80 -5.87
CA MET A 1 -8.93 16.76 -5.36
C MET A 1 -8.65 16.50 -3.90
N ALA A 2 -9.68 16.53 -3.09
CA ALA A 2 -9.52 16.35 -1.66
C ALA A 2 -9.51 14.88 -1.28
N LEU A 3 -8.76 14.56 -0.23
CA LEU A 3 -8.72 13.21 0.32
C LEU A 3 -10.00 12.95 1.11
N VAL A 4 -10.67 11.85 0.80
CA VAL A 4 -11.87 11.44 1.51
C VAL A 4 -11.68 10.00 1.98
N LYS A 5 -11.56 9.82 3.30
CA LYS A 5 -11.35 8.49 3.85
C LYS A 5 -12.53 7.59 3.50
N GLY A 6 -12.22 6.40 3.05
CA GLY A 6 -13.23 5.45 2.63
C GLY A 6 -13.67 5.60 1.18
N THR A 7 -13.22 6.64 0.50
CA THR A 7 -13.56 6.87 -0.89
C THR A 7 -12.34 6.83 -1.78
N ASN A 8 -11.28 7.56 -1.43
CA ASN A 8 -10.05 7.52 -2.22
C ASN A 8 -8.81 7.33 -1.37
N SER A 9 -8.98 7.06 -0.08
CA SER A 9 -7.86 6.77 0.80
C SER A 9 -8.36 5.93 1.97
N TYR A 10 -7.50 5.05 2.46
CA TYR A 10 -7.81 4.26 3.64
C TYR A 10 -7.59 5.02 4.93
N VAL A 11 -6.86 6.13 4.87
CA VAL A 11 -6.49 6.89 6.06
C VAL A 11 -6.59 8.39 5.78
N THR A 12 -6.60 9.18 6.85
CA THR A 12 -6.54 10.63 6.72
C THR A 12 -5.11 11.11 6.91
N VAL A 13 -4.85 12.35 6.50
CA VAL A 13 -3.52 12.95 6.71
C VAL A 13 -3.22 13.04 8.20
N ALA A 14 -4.22 13.38 9.01
CA ALA A 14 -4.01 13.49 10.46
C ALA A 14 -3.60 12.14 11.05
N GLU A 15 -4.25 11.07 10.60
CA GLU A 15 -3.88 9.74 11.06
C GLU A 15 -2.47 9.38 10.66
N ALA A 16 -2.09 9.72 9.43
CA ALA A 16 -0.73 9.46 8.95
C ALA A 16 0.28 10.30 9.71
N ASP A 17 -0.06 11.56 10.00
CA ASP A 17 0.84 12.41 10.79
C ASP A 17 1.13 11.76 12.15
N SER A 18 0.10 11.22 12.79
CA SER A 18 0.27 10.55 14.08
C SER A 18 1.15 9.32 13.96
N TYR A 19 0.94 8.55 12.91
CA TYR A 19 1.75 7.35 12.69
C TYR A 19 3.22 7.71 12.51
N PHE A 20 3.50 8.71 11.68
CA PHE A 20 4.88 9.07 11.37
C PHE A 20 5.55 9.85 12.48
N ALA A 21 4.76 10.43 13.38
CA ALA A 21 5.35 11.11 14.53
C ALA A 21 6.10 10.13 15.43
N GLU A 22 5.74 8.87 15.38
CA GLU A 22 6.37 7.85 16.20
C GLU A 22 7.25 6.90 15.40
N ARG A 23 7.49 7.21 14.12
CA ARG A 23 8.27 6.32 13.27
C ARG A 23 9.59 6.98 12.92
N LEU A 24 10.66 6.21 13.06
CA LEU A 24 12.00 6.69 12.70
C LEU A 24 12.10 6.91 11.20
N HIS A 25 12.93 7.86 10.83
CA HIS A 25 13.25 8.12 9.42
C HIS A 25 12.03 8.49 8.60
N SER A 26 11.20 9.36 9.16
CA SER A 26 9.99 9.82 8.49
C SER A 26 10.07 11.30 8.10
N GLU A 27 11.28 11.83 7.96
CA GLU A 27 11.48 13.24 7.63
C GLU A 27 10.88 13.60 6.27
N THR A 28 10.90 12.67 5.32
CA THR A 28 10.31 12.92 4.02
C THR A 28 8.83 13.22 4.16
N TRP A 29 8.16 12.51 5.07
CA TRP A 29 6.75 12.78 5.32
C TRP A 29 6.55 14.13 5.99
N SER A 30 7.26 14.38 7.08
CA SER A 30 7.04 15.62 7.83
C SER A 30 7.45 16.85 7.03
N GLY A 31 8.36 16.70 6.07
CA GLY A 31 8.76 17.81 5.23
C GLY A 31 7.89 18.02 4.02
N ALA A 32 6.94 17.16 3.76
CA ALA A 32 6.07 17.28 2.60
C ALA A 32 4.95 18.27 2.86
N SER A 33 4.47 18.90 1.78
CA SER A 33 3.35 19.83 1.90
C SER A 33 2.07 19.06 2.17
N PRO A 34 1.04 19.71 2.75
CA PRO A 34 -0.23 19.02 2.95
C PRO A 34 -0.82 18.45 1.67
N THR A 35 -0.67 19.17 0.57
CA THR A 35 -1.16 18.67 -0.72
C THR A 35 -0.43 17.42 -1.15
N ASP A 36 0.90 17.39 -0.99
CA ASP A 36 1.67 16.22 -1.36
C ASP A 36 1.35 15.03 -0.46
N LYS A 37 1.11 15.29 0.82
CA LYS A 37 0.71 14.22 1.72
C LYS A 37 -0.61 13.59 1.29
N GLU A 38 -1.58 14.41 0.91
CA GLU A 38 -2.85 13.90 0.42
C GLU A 38 -2.65 13.08 -0.85
N LYS A 39 -1.88 13.59 -1.78
CA LYS A 39 -1.64 12.88 -3.03
C LYS A 39 -0.94 11.55 -2.80
N ALA A 40 0.01 11.53 -1.87
CA ALA A 40 0.74 10.31 -1.57
C ALA A 40 -0.20 9.24 -1.01
N LEU A 41 -1.09 9.63 -0.11
CA LEU A 41 -2.03 8.69 0.49
C LEU A 41 -3.03 8.19 -0.54
N ILE A 42 -3.52 9.06 -1.39
CA ILE A 42 -4.47 8.68 -2.44
C ILE A 42 -3.80 7.73 -3.43
N THR A 43 -2.59 8.05 -3.84
CA THR A 43 -1.86 7.20 -4.78
C THR A 43 -1.54 5.85 -4.16
N ALA A 44 -1.12 5.85 -2.89
CA ALA A 44 -0.84 4.60 -2.20
C ALA A 44 -2.07 3.71 -2.14
N THR A 45 -3.22 4.30 -1.84
CA THR A 45 -4.47 3.56 -1.79
C THR A 45 -4.80 2.97 -3.16
N SER A 46 -4.62 3.76 -4.21
CA SER A 46 -4.88 3.29 -5.56
C SER A 46 -4.00 2.10 -5.93
N LEU A 47 -2.74 2.16 -5.57
CA LEU A 47 -1.82 1.05 -5.86
C LEU A 47 -2.17 -0.18 -5.05
N LEU A 48 -2.56 -0.01 -3.79
CA LEU A 48 -2.93 -1.14 -2.95
C LEU A 48 -4.23 -1.79 -3.43
N ASP A 49 -5.14 -1.01 -3.98
CA ASP A 49 -6.41 -1.55 -4.46
C ASP A 49 -6.23 -2.48 -5.65
N GLN A 50 -5.08 -2.46 -6.30
CA GLN A 50 -4.82 -3.33 -7.44
C GLN A 50 -4.27 -4.69 -7.01
N LYS A 51 -4.04 -4.90 -5.73
CA LYS A 51 -3.50 -6.16 -5.25
C LYS A 51 -4.60 -7.22 -5.16
N PRO A 52 -4.23 -8.50 -5.29
CA PRO A 52 -5.22 -9.59 -5.21
C PRO A 52 -5.55 -9.93 -3.76
N TRP A 53 -6.40 -9.14 -3.15
CA TRP A 53 -6.79 -9.34 -1.75
C TRP A 53 -7.67 -10.56 -1.59
N VAL A 54 -7.54 -11.22 -0.42
CA VAL A 54 -8.40 -12.37 -0.11
C VAL A 54 -9.83 -11.89 0.15
N GLY A 55 -10.78 -12.81 0.05
CA GLY A 55 -12.17 -12.51 0.29
C GLY A 55 -12.80 -11.81 -0.90
N GLU A 56 -13.94 -11.17 -0.64
CA GLU A 56 -14.70 -10.48 -1.67
C GLU A 56 -15.07 -9.10 -1.16
N ALA A 57 -15.16 -8.14 -2.07
CA ALA A 57 -15.62 -6.81 -1.69
C ALA A 57 -17.02 -6.93 -1.10
N GLU A 58 -17.27 -6.15 -0.06
CA GLU A 58 -18.55 -6.19 0.63
C GLU A 58 -19.68 -5.74 -0.30
N ASP A 59 -19.41 -4.77 -1.16
CA ASP A 59 -20.39 -4.22 -2.09
C ASP A 59 -19.65 -3.97 -3.40
N GLU A 60 -20.20 -4.44 -4.50
CA GLU A 60 -19.53 -4.28 -5.79
C GLU A 60 -19.46 -2.82 -6.23
N LEU A 61 -20.23 -1.95 -5.61
CA LEU A 61 -20.20 -0.52 -5.94
C LEU A 61 -19.34 0.30 -4.98
N GLN A 62 -18.68 -0.36 -4.02
CA GLN A 62 -17.84 0.38 -3.10
C GLN A 62 -16.61 0.94 -3.82
N PRO A 63 -16.14 2.12 -3.41
CA PRO A 63 -15.04 2.76 -4.14
C PRO A 63 -13.67 2.13 -3.91
N LEU A 64 -13.47 1.44 -2.80
CA LEU A 64 -12.17 0.85 -2.47
C LEU A 64 -12.30 -0.65 -2.33
N ALA A 65 -11.16 -1.35 -2.35
CA ALA A 65 -11.15 -2.80 -2.22
C ALA A 65 -11.69 -3.26 -0.87
N PHE A 66 -11.44 -2.51 0.19
CA PHE A 66 -11.96 -2.80 1.52
C PHE A 66 -13.09 -1.85 1.84
N PRO A 67 -14.04 -2.24 2.67
CA PRO A 67 -14.11 -3.48 3.44
C PRO A 67 -14.43 -4.70 2.58
N ARG A 68 -14.08 -5.89 3.09
CA ARG A 68 -14.30 -7.13 2.36
C ARG A 68 -14.94 -8.15 3.29
N ILE A 69 -15.50 -9.19 2.69
CA ILE A 69 -16.10 -10.30 3.42
C ILE A 69 -15.15 -11.48 3.36
N GLY A 70 -14.94 -12.12 4.50
CA GLY A 70 -14.08 -13.28 4.57
C GLY A 70 -13.15 -13.20 5.77
N TYR A 71 -12.09 -13.94 5.71
CA TYR A 71 -11.12 -13.97 6.80
C TYR A 71 -9.73 -14.23 6.24
N TYR A 72 -8.73 -14.01 7.08
CA TYR A 72 -7.34 -14.25 6.71
C TYR A 72 -6.59 -14.71 7.95
N TYR A 73 -5.52 -15.47 7.74
CA TYR A 73 -4.67 -15.89 8.84
C TYR A 73 -3.63 -14.82 9.14
N ASP A 74 -3.61 -14.33 10.38
CA ASP A 74 -2.66 -13.30 10.76
C ASP A 74 -1.57 -13.91 11.63
N PRO A 75 -0.33 -13.97 11.14
CA PRO A 75 0.76 -14.57 11.93
C PRO A 75 1.08 -13.79 13.20
N LYS A 76 0.71 -12.51 13.26
CA LYS A 76 0.93 -11.75 14.47
C LYS A 76 0.11 -12.31 15.63
N TYR A 77 -1.10 -12.77 15.34
CA TYR A 77 -1.99 -13.32 16.35
C TYR A 77 -2.03 -14.83 16.33
N GLY A 78 -1.50 -15.45 15.29
CA GLY A 78 -1.49 -16.90 15.18
C GLY A 78 -2.85 -17.51 14.97
N ARG A 79 -3.77 -16.79 14.36
CA ARG A 79 -5.13 -17.29 14.13
C ARG A 79 -5.79 -16.49 13.01
N ASP A 80 -6.94 -17.00 12.58
CA ASP A 80 -7.73 -16.32 11.55
C ASP A 80 -8.46 -15.13 12.14
N LEU A 81 -8.50 -14.05 11.38
CA LEU A 81 -9.23 -12.84 11.73
C LEU A 81 -10.23 -12.52 10.63
N ASP A 82 -11.37 -11.96 11.02
CA ASP A 82 -12.39 -11.57 10.05
C ASP A 82 -11.99 -10.28 9.34
N LEU A 83 -12.40 -10.18 8.08
CA LEU A 83 -12.19 -8.98 7.28
C LEU A 83 -13.36 -8.02 7.48
N ILE A 84 -13.52 -7.49 8.70
CA ILE A 84 -14.69 -6.66 9.01
C ILE A 84 -14.51 -5.25 8.48
N ASP A 85 -13.40 -4.63 8.81
CA ASP A 85 -13.10 -3.28 8.36
C ASP A 85 -11.81 -3.32 7.57
N THR A 86 -11.23 -2.16 7.29
CA THR A 86 -9.91 -2.14 6.68
C THR A 86 -8.92 -2.68 7.72
N PRO A 87 -8.28 -3.81 7.45
CA PRO A 87 -7.33 -4.37 8.41
C PRO A 87 -6.19 -3.42 8.72
N GLU A 88 -5.68 -3.52 9.95
CA GLU A 88 -4.57 -2.66 10.35
C GLU A 88 -3.36 -2.81 9.43
N ARG A 89 -3.14 -4.00 8.90
CA ARG A 89 -2.03 -4.24 7.98
C ARG A 89 -2.16 -3.40 6.72
N VAL A 90 -3.38 -3.24 6.22
CA VAL A 90 -3.63 -2.41 5.04
C VAL A 90 -3.43 -0.94 5.38
N VAL A 91 -3.87 -0.53 6.56
CA VAL A 91 -3.69 0.85 7.02
C VAL A 91 -2.20 1.18 7.11
N LYS A 92 -1.42 0.30 7.74
CA LYS A 92 0.02 0.53 7.85
C LYS A 92 0.70 0.50 6.49
N ALA A 93 0.25 -0.38 5.61
CA ALA A 93 0.81 -0.43 4.26
C ALA A 93 0.56 0.86 3.52
N THR A 94 -0.61 1.48 3.75
CA THR A 94 -0.90 2.77 3.12
C THR A 94 0.08 3.83 3.59
N TYR A 95 0.36 3.89 4.90
CA TYR A 95 1.33 4.85 5.41
C TYR A 95 2.71 4.62 4.80
N GLU A 96 3.18 3.38 4.84
CA GLU A 96 4.55 3.09 4.38
C GLU A 96 4.71 3.31 2.89
N LEU A 97 3.70 2.93 2.12
CA LEU A 97 3.76 3.14 0.68
C LEU A 97 3.72 4.63 0.35
N ALA A 98 2.90 5.40 1.08
CA ALA A 98 2.83 6.84 0.86
C ALA A 98 4.18 7.50 1.13
N LEU A 99 4.87 7.08 2.19
CA LEU A 99 6.19 7.61 2.48
C LEU A 99 7.16 7.26 1.35
N HIS A 100 7.10 6.03 0.87
CA HIS A 100 7.96 5.60 -0.22
C HIS A 100 7.68 6.42 -1.48
N LEU A 101 6.41 6.70 -1.75
CA LEU A 101 6.02 7.47 -2.94
C LEU A 101 6.51 8.91 -2.88
N LEU A 102 6.59 9.48 -1.69
CA LEU A 102 7.11 10.84 -1.54
C LEU A 102 8.61 10.89 -1.87
N SER A 103 9.31 9.79 -1.69
CA SER A 103 10.74 9.72 -2.00
C SER A 103 10.99 9.23 -3.42
N ASN A 104 10.09 8.41 -3.95
CA ASN A 104 10.26 7.76 -5.24
C ASN A 104 8.94 7.76 -5.99
N ASP A 105 8.99 8.10 -7.26
CA ASP A 105 7.80 8.03 -8.10
C ASP A 105 7.73 6.63 -8.71
N VAL A 106 6.96 5.76 -8.08
CA VAL A 106 6.84 4.37 -8.54
C VAL A 106 6.34 4.30 -9.97
N MET A 107 5.39 5.17 -10.32
CA MET A 107 4.85 5.16 -11.67
C MET A 107 5.85 5.66 -12.70
N ALA A 108 6.59 6.72 -12.36
CA ALA A 108 7.62 7.21 -13.25
C ALA A 108 8.76 6.21 -13.36
N ALA A 109 9.08 5.51 -12.27
CA ALA A 109 10.11 4.50 -12.30
C ALA A 109 9.73 3.37 -13.27
N SER A 110 8.47 3.01 -13.33
CA SER A 110 8.01 2.01 -14.29
C SER A 110 8.24 2.46 -15.72
N SER A 111 7.97 3.73 -15.99
CA SER A 111 8.22 4.28 -17.32
C SER A 111 9.71 4.31 -17.60
N THR A 112 10.50 4.66 -16.61
CA THR A 112 11.94 4.70 -16.76
C THR A 112 12.51 3.32 -17.04
N VAL A 113 11.90 2.29 -16.46
CA VAL A 113 12.32 0.92 -16.72
C VAL A 113 12.30 0.63 -18.21
N LYS A 114 11.23 1.05 -18.86
CA LYS A 114 11.10 0.78 -20.29
C LYS A 114 12.20 1.44 -21.09
N SER A 115 12.57 2.64 -20.72
CA SER A 115 13.59 3.37 -21.48
C SER A 115 15.00 2.93 -21.10
N LEU A 116 15.17 2.34 -19.94
CA LEU A 116 16.47 1.90 -19.46
C LEU A 116 16.66 0.40 -19.56
N SER A 117 15.78 -0.28 -20.22
CA SER A 117 15.80 -1.74 -20.27
C SER A 117 16.86 -2.27 -21.24
N VAL A 118 18.04 -1.68 -21.20
CA VAL A 118 19.14 -2.12 -22.05
C VAL A 118 20.03 -3.13 -21.34
N GLY A 119 19.76 -3.37 -20.07
CA GLY A 119 20.60 -4.32 -19.33
C GLY A 119 19.90 -4.83 -18.08
N PRO A 120 20.31 -6.02 -17.62
CA PRO A 120 19.70 -6.62 -16.43
C PRO A 120 19.89 -5.78 -15.17
N ILE A 121 20.99 -5.06 -15.08
CA ILE A 121 21.26 -4.25 -13.89
C ILE A 121 20.23 -3.15 -13.75
N SER A 122 19.88 -2.54 -14.86
CA SER A 122 18.89 -1.47 -14.84
C SER A 122 17.53 -1.99 -14.36
N LEU A 123 17.13 -3.15 -14.84
CA LEU A 123 15.89 -3.76 -14.41
C LEU A 123 15.90 -4.07 -12.92
N GLN A 124 17.02 -4.55 -12.44
CA GLN A 124 17.13 -4.88 -11.04
C GLN A 124 16.99 -3.66 -10.15
N GLN A 125 17.66 -2.57 -10.53
CA GLN A 125 17.56 -1.34 -9.77
C GLN A 125 16.13 -0.81 -9.73
N ILE A 126 15.46 -0.89 -10.84
CA ILE A 126 14.09 -0.39 -10.93
C ILE A 126 13.15 -1.24 -10.09
N SER A 127 13.38 -2.54 -10.06
CA SER A 127 12.56 -3.42 -9.22
C SER A 127 12.66 -3.02 -7.76
N THR A 128 13.86 -2.71 -7.29
CA THR A 128 14.03 -2.36 -5.88
C THR A 128 13.44 -1.01 -5.53
N SER A 129 13.25 -0.13 -6.51
CA SER A 129 12.70 1.20 -6.25
C SER A 129 11.19 1.26 -6.36
N LYS A 130 10.53 0.18 -6.79
CA LYS A 130 9.08 0.19 -6.97
C LYS A 130 8.33 0.30 -5.67
N GLU A 131 8.56 -0.64 -4.79
CA GLU A 131 7.86 -0.70 -3.51
C GLU A 131 8.83 -1.18 -2.45
N PRO A 132 8.66 -0.74 -1.22
CA PRO A 132 9.53 -1.23 -0.16
C PRO A 132 9.28 -2.71 0.11
N SER A 133 10.34 -3.46 0.34
CA SER A 133 10.20 -4.88 0.63
C SER A 133 9.37 -5.14 1.87
N LYS A 134 9.39 -4.20 2.79
CA LYS A 134 8.62 -4.32 4.03
C LYS A 134 7.12 -4.31 3.76
N LEU A 135 6.71 -3.70 2.67
CA LEU A 135 5.31 -3.67 2.30
C LEU A 135 4.78 -5.08 2.10
N ASP A 136 5.55 -5.93 1.43
CA ASP A 136 5.14 -7.31 1.19
C ASP A 136 4.93 -8.06 2.50
N GLU A 137 5.77 -7.80 3.47
CA GLU A 137 5.64 -8.46 4.78
C GLU A 137 4.36 -8.04 5.48
N LEU A 138 3.95 -6.79 5.29
CA LEU A 138 2.73 -6.31 5.92
C LEU A 138 1.49 -6.93 5.31
N ILE A 139 1.43 -7.01 3.98
CA ILE A 139 0.20 -7.37 3.30
C ILE A 139 0.12 -8.82 2.84
N SER A 140 1.24 -9.54 2.81
CA SER A 140 1.20 -10.91 2.28
C SER A 140 0.15 -11.81 2.95
N PRO A 141 -0.11 -11.72 4.26
CA PRO A 141 -1.17 -12.55 4.85
C PRO A 141 -2.55 -12.26 4.31
N LEU A 142 -2.75 -11.07 3.74
CA LEU A 142 -4.05 -10.65 3.22
C LEU A 142 -4.18 -10.87 1.72
N LEU A 143 -3.13 -11.31 1.06
CA LEU A 143 -3.17 -11.51 -0.38
C LEU A 143 -3.57 -12.95 -0.70
N GLU A 144 -4.30 -13.11 -1.82
CA GLU A 144 -4.58 -14.44 -2.31
C GLU A 144 -3.27 -15.14 -2.59
N ASN A 145 -3.16 -16.32 -2.09
CA ASN A 145 -1.91 -17.05 -2.18
C ASN A 145 -1.90 -17.93 -3.42
N SER A 146 -2.21 -17.34 -4.54
CA SER A 146 -2.26 -18.11 -5.78
C SER A 146 -0.91 -18.68 -6.16
N GLY A 147 0.15 -17.96 -5.76
CA GLY A 147 1.48 -18.44 -6.06
C GLY A 147 1.79 -19.76 -5.39
N SER A 148 1.26 -19.97 -4.21
CA SER A 148 1.51 -21.20 -3.50
C SER A 148 0.75 -22.38 -4.11
N LEU A 149 -0.19 -22.08 -4.95
CA LEU A 149 -0.99 -23.13 -5.59
C LEU A 149 -0.26 -23.78 -6.74
N SER A 150 0.86 -23.26 -7.09
CA SER A 150 1.65 -23.84 -8.17
C SER A 150 2.29 -25.16 -7.76
N TRP A 151 2.21 -25.52 -6.51
CA TRP A 151 2.72 -26.79 -6.06
C TRP A 151 1.83 -27.98 -6.41
#